data_cebf120637e503673cef7c64e6bac485
#
_entry.id   cebf120637e503673cef7c64e6bac485
#
_cell.length_a   1.000
_cell.length_b   1.000
_cell.length_c   1.000
_cell.angle_alpha   90.00
_cell.angle_beta   90.00
_cell.angle_gamma   90.00
#
_symmetry.space_group_name_H-M   'P 1'
#
loop_
_entity.id
_entity.type
_entity.pdbx_description
1 polymer ?
#
loop_
_entity_poly.entity_id
_entity_poly.type
_entity_poly.pdbx_seq_one_letter_code
_entity_poly.pdbx_strand_id
1 'polypeptide(L)'
;LGFSSLWVSDHVLMPKIIKADYPFAKDGKATWDTKIPWYDSLILLAMAAAVTKRIKLGTAILVLPLRHPVIFAKQASTIDELSKGRLELGIGAGWLSDEFEALNIDFRTRGKRFEEWIKIARNCWTGEPKAFKSEHYNLPEGLITLR
;
A
#
# COMPACT_ATOMS: atom_id res chain seq x y z
N LEU A 1 -4.37 -27.02 7.27
CA LEU A 1 -3.01 -26.54 7.62
C LEU A 1 -2.98 -25.54 8.78
N GLY A 2 -4.11 -24.98 9.27
CA GLY A 2 -4.19 -24.22 10.52
C GLY A 2 -3.55 -22.80 10.52
N PHE A 3 -3.25 -22.23 9.35
CA PHE A 3 -2.78 -20.84 9.27
C PHE A 3 -3.86 -19.87 9.74
N SER A 4 -3.47 -18.85 10.52
CA SER A 4 -4.35 -17.79 11.02
C SER A 4 -4.35 -16.55 10.13
N SER A 5 -3.29 -16.32 9.37
CA SER A 5 -3.11 -15.14 8.52
C SER A 5 -2.24 -15.43 7.30
N LEU A 6 -2.41 -14.62 6.26
CA LEU A 6 -1.56 -14.53 5.08
C LEU A 6 -1.05 -13.08 4.98
N TRP A 7 0.25 -12.91 4.82
CA TRP A 7 0.89 -11.61 4.67
C TRP A 7 1.65 -11.56 3.36
N VAL A 8 1.52 -10.45 2.64
CA VAL A 8 2.19 -10.21 1.38
C VAL A 8 3.02 -8.94 1.44
N SER A 9 4.19 -8.98 0.84
CA SER A 9 5.04 -7.80 0.64
C SER A 9 4.64 -7.05 -0.62
N ASP A 10 5.16 -5.83 -0.79
CA ASP A 10 4.75 -4.92 -1.85
C ASP A 10 5.95 -4.25 -2.49
N HIS A 11 6.04 -4.40 -3.80
CA HIS A 11 6.89 -3.62 -4.69
C HIS A 11 6.16 -3.44 -6.02
N VAL A 12 6.24 -2.25 -6.60
CA VAL A 12 5.63 -1.95 -7.89
C VAL A 12 6.54 -2.41 -9.03
N LEU A 13 7.84 -2.28 -8.84
CA LEU A 13 8.87 -2.74 -9.77
C LEU A 13 10.19 -2.97 -9.02
N MET A 14 11.10 -3.74 -9.65
CA MET A 14 12.46 -3.94 -9.14
C MET A 14 13.49 -3.49 -10.18
N PRO A 15 14.50 -2.70 -9.79
CA PRO A 15 15.63 -2.42 -10.67
C PRO A 15 16.45 -3.71 -10.89
N LYS A 16 17.13 -3.82 -12.02
CA LYS A 16 18.04 -4.95 -12.29
C LYS A 16 19.15 -5.06 -11.25
N ILE A 17 19.60 -3.93 -10.74
CA ILE A 17 20.64 -3.81 -9.70
C ILE A 17 20.12 -2.81 -8.67
N ILE A 18 19.93 -3.27 -7.45
CA ILE A 18 19.54 -2.41 -6.32
C ILE A 18 20.78 -1.61 -5.88
N LYS A 19 20.70 -0.29 -6.01
CA LYS A 19 21.75 0.65 -5.57
C LYS A 19 21.40 1.34 -4.26
N ALA A 20 20.11 1.41 -3.92
CA ALA A 20 19.64 2.00 -2.69
C ALA A 20 20.03 1.14 -1.48
N ASP A 21 20.39 1.78 -0.38
CA ASP A 21 20.67 1.10 0.88
C ASP A 21 19.38 0.48 1.44
N TYR A 22 19.44 -0.83 1.72
CA TYR A 22 18.34 -1.53 2.38
C TYR A 22 18.39 -1.29 3.89
N PRO A 23 17.41 -0.58 4.47
CA PRO A 23 17.50 -0.07 5.83
C PRO A 23 17.45 -1.16 6.93
N PHE A 24 17.09 -2.39 6.56
CA PHE A 24 16.96 -3.50 7.52
C PHE A 24 18.15 -4.48 7.46
N ALA A 25 19.16 -4.23 6.64
CA ALA A 25 20.41 -4.98 6.61
C ALA A 25 21.56 -4.15 7.19
N LYS A 26 22.43 -4.78 8.00
CA LYS A 26 23.58 -4.09 8.62
C LYS A 26 24.59 -3.54 7.60
N ASP A 27 24.70 -4.22 6.46
CA ASP A 27 25.57 -3.84 5.34
C ASP A 27 24.87 -3.05 4.26
N GLY A 28 23.60 -2.66 4.49
CA GLY A 28 22.77 -1.91 3.56
C GLY A 28 22.36 -2.69 2.30
N LYS A 29 22.65 -4.00 2.20
CA LYS A 29 22.39 -4.74 0.98
C LYS A 29 21.09 -5.53 1.03
N ALA A 30 20.29 -5.39 0.00
CA ALA A 30 19.18 -6.30 -0.26
C ALA A 30 19.71 -7.60 -0.87
N THR A 31 19.34 -8.73 -0.32
CA THR A 31 19.92 -10.06 -0.65
C THR A 31 19.03 -10.94 -1.55
N TRP A 32 17.80 -10.49 -1.84
CA TRP A 32 16.89 -11.25 -2.70
C TRP A 32 17.17 -11.05 -4.19
N ASP A 33 16.78 -12.03 -4.98
CA ASP A 33 16.86 -11.94 -6.44
C ASP A 33 15.84 -10.96 -6.97
N THR A 34 16.29 -9.96 -7.71
CA THR A 34 15.42 -8.93 -8.33
C THR A 34 14.55 -9.47 -9.47
N LYS A 35 14.83 -10.70 -9.95
CA LYS A 35 14.03 -11.38 -10.98
C LYS A 35 12.83 -12.14 -10.44
N ILE A 36 12.67 -12.20 -9.11
CA ILE A 36 11.47 -12.81 -8.51
C ILE A 36 10.24 -11.99 -8.95
N PRO A 37 9.15 -12.63 -9.42
CA PRO A 37 7.94 -11.92 -9.78
C PRO A 37 7.30 -11.29 -8.54
N TRP A 38 7.18 -9.98 -8.54
CA TRP A 38 6.45 -9.22 -7.53
C TRP A 38 5.04 -8.97 -8.05
N TYR A 39 4.06 -9.59 -7.41
CA TYR A 39 2.65 -9.36 -7.73
C TYR A 39 2.10 -8.20 -6.92
N ASP A 40 1.13 -7.47 -7.46
CA ASP A 40 0.44 -6.42 -6.70
C ASP A 40 -0.22 -7.02 -5.44
N SER A 41 0.13 -6.46 -4.29
CA SER A 41 -0.28 -6.97 -2.99
C SER A 41 -1.80 -6.95 -2.79
N LEU A 42 -2.49 -5.91 -3.25
CA LEU A 42 -3.95 -5.80 -3.09
C LEU A 42 -4.69 -6.77 -4.01
N ILE A 43 -4.17 -7.01 -5.22
CA ILE A 43 -4.76 -8.03 -6.13
C ILE A 43 -4.60 -9.41 -5.53
N LEU A 44 -3.41 -9.77 -5.00
CA LEU A 44 -3.20 -11.05 -4.33
C LEU A 44 -4.15 -11.24 -3.13
N LEU A 45 -4.31 -10.21 -2.31
CA LEU A 45 -5.22 -10.26 -1.15
C LEU A 45 -6.69 -10.37 -1.58
N ALA A 46 -7.09 -9.72 -2.68
CA ALA A 46 -8.44 -9.89 -3.23
C ALA A 46 -8.69 -11.34 -3.70
N MET A 47 -7.72 -11.95 -4.39
CA MET A 47 -7.79 -13.36 -4.78
C MET A 47 -7.85 -14.29 -3.56
N ALA A 48 -7.02 -14.04 -2.54
CA ALA A 48 -7.02 -14.80 -1.30
C ALA A 48 -8.35 -14.63 -0.53
N ALA A 49 -8.95 -13.45 -0.56
CA ALA A 49 -10.27 -13.19 0.04
C ALA A 49 -11.35 -14.06 -0.59
N ALA A 50 -11.32 -14.26 -1.91
CA ALA A 50 -12.29 -15.05 -2.65
C ALA A 50 -12.22 -16.55 -2.32
N VAL A 51 -11.03 -17.10 -2.05
CA VAL A 51 -10.82 -18.54 -1.83
C VAL A 51 -10.66 -18.93 -0.36
N THR A 52 -10.65 -17.96 0.56
CA THR A 52 -10.54 -18.20 2.01
C THR A 52 -11.74 -17.60 2.76
N LYS A 53 -12.02 -18.10 3.99
CA LYS A 53 -13.18 -17.65 4.77
C LYS A 53 -12.83 -17.15 6.17
N ARG A 54 -11.65 -17.47 6.72
CA ARG A 54 -11.32 -17.23 8.14
C ARG A 54 -9.99 -16.54 8.38
N ILE A 55 -8.99 -16.78 7.55
CA ILE A 55 -7.65 -16.23 7.77
C ILE A 55 -7.64 -14.71 7.57
N LYS A 56 -6.84 -14.02 8.36
CA LYS A 56 -6.53 -12.61 8.17
C LYS A 56 -5.70 -12.43 6.91
N LEU A 57 -5.89 -11.31 6.24
CA LEU A 57 -5.26 -10.97 4.96
C LEU A 57 -4.50 -9.67 5.14
N GLY A 58 -3.20 -9.70 5.10
CA GLY A 58 -2.39 -8.54 5.47
C GLY A 58 -1.31 -8.17 4.48
N THR A 59 -0.87 -6.92 4.55
CA THR A 59 0.33 -6.42 3.87
C THR A 59 1.47 -6.22 4.86
N ALA A 60 2.69 -6.69 4.53
CA ALA A 60 3.88 -6.49 5.33
C ALA A 60 5.09 -6.13 4.45
N ILE A 61 5.14 -4.89 4.05
CA ILE A 61 4.26 -3.74 4.16
C ILE A 61 3.81 -3.28 2.76
N LEU A 62 2.68 -2.57 2.65
CA LEU A 62 2.30 -1.86 1.42
C LEU A 62 2.97 -0.48 1.39
N VAL A 63 3.63 -0.15 0.27
CA VAL A 63 4.30 1.14 0.09
C VAL A 63 3.27 2.20 -0.33
N LEU A 64 2.65 2.84 0.66
CA LEU A 64 1.49 3.69 0.45
C LEU A 64 1.75 4.91 -0.48
N PRO A 65 2.90 5.64 -0.39
CA PRO A 65 3.13 6.81 -1.24
C PRO A 65 3.25 6.52 -2.75
N LEU A 66 3.45 5.25 -3.14
CA LEU A 66 3.50 4.84 -4.55
C LEU A 66 2.11 4.75 -5.20
N ARG A 67 1.03 4.87 -4.42
CA ARG A 67 -0.35 4.72 -4.88
C ARG A 67 -1.12 6.03 -4.78
N HIS A 68 -2.13 6.17 -5.63
CA HIS A 68 -3.07 7.27 -5.49
C HIS A 68 -3.96 7.03 -4.25
N PRO A 69 -4.04 7.97 -3.27
CA PRO A 69 -4.65 7.73 -1.96
C PRO A 69 -6.13 7.36 -2.01
N VAL A 70 -6.90 7.98 -2.90
CA VAL A 70 -8.35 7.69 -3.04
C VAL A 70 -8.58 6.32 -3.70
N ILE A 71 -7.76 5.97 -4.70
CA ILE A 71 -7.83 4.64 -5.33
C ILE A 71 -7.46 3.56 -4.32
N PHE A 72 -6.39 3.77 -3.56
CA PHE A 72 -6.00 2.87 -2.47
C PHE A 72 -7.13 2.70 -1.45
N ALA A 73 -7.74 3.81 -0.98
CA ALA A 73 -8.83 3.76 -0.02
C ALA A 73 -10.01 2.92 -0.54
N LYS A 74 -10.35 3.09 -1.83
CA LYS A 74 -11.40 2.30 -2.50
C LYS A 74 -11.05 0.82 -2.60
N GLN A 75 -9.83 0.50 -2.99
CA GLN A 75 -9.37 -0.89 -3.11
C GLN A 75 -9.38 -1.59 -1.75
N ALA A 76 -8.83 -0.93 -0.72
CA ALA A 76 -8.77 -1.46 0.63
C ALA A 76 -10.18 -1.72 1.21
N SER A 77 -11.07 -0.75 1.16
CA SER A 77 -12.45 -0.94 1.65
C SER A 77 -13.20 -2.01 0.86
N THR A 78 -12.94 -2.15 -0.45
CA THR A 78 -13.54 -3.22 -1.26
C THR A 78 -13.08 -4.61 -0.80
N ILE A 79 -11.77 -4.78 -0.58
CA ILE A 79 -11.22 -6.06 -0.09
C ILE A 79 -11.74 -6.35 1.32
N ASP A 80 -11.81 -5.35 2.19
CA ASP A 80 -12.28 -5.53 3.56
C ASP A 80 -13.75 -5.94 3.60
N GLU A 81 -14.62 -5.27 2.87
CA GLU A 81 -16.04 -5.59 2.74
C GLU A 81 -16.23 -7.01 2.18
N LEU A 82 -15.60 -7.34 1.04
CA LEU A 82 -15.73 -8.66 0.41
C LEU A 82 -15.13 -9.78 1.27
N SER A 83 -14.10 -9.49 2.03
CA SER A 83 -13.49 -10.43 2.97
C SER A 83 -14.20 -10.51 4.32
N LYS A 84 -15.23 -9.69 4.58
CA LYS A 84 -15.97 -9.58 5.86
C LYS A 84 -15.07 -9.15 7.03
N GLY A 85 -14.32 -8.06 6.85
CA GLY A 85 -13.49 -7.45 7.89
C GLY A 85 -12.21 -8.22 8.21
N ARG A 86 -11.62 -8.91 7.22
CA ARG A 86 -10.39 -9.69 7.42
C ARG A 86 -9.12 -8.99 6.95
N LEU A 87 -9.22 -7.79 6.35
CA LEU A 87 -8.07 -7.05 5.86
C LEU A 87 -7.29 -6.40 7.02
N GLU A 88 -5.98 -6.57 7.02
CA GLU A 88 -5.05 -5.91 7.94
C GLU A 88 -3.96 -5.20 7.11
N LEU A 89 -3.86 -3.88 7.25
CA LEU A 89 -2.95 -3.06 6.46
C LEU A 89 -1.70 -2.69 7.25
N GLY A 90 -0.60 -3.40 7.01
CA GLY A 90 0.72 -2.91 7.34
C GLY A 90 1.21 -1.99 6.21
N ILE A 91 1.46 -0.71 6.52
CA ILE A 91 1.80 0.32 5.54
C ILE A 91 3.12 0.99 5.87
N GLY A 92 3.84 1.46 4.87
CA GLY A 92 5.11 2.16 5.03
C GLY A 92 5.38 3.20 3.97
N ALA A 93 6.41 4.01 4.22
CA ALA A 93 6.80 5.11 3.31
C ALA A 93 7.64 4.65 2.11
N GLY A 94 8.21 3.44 2.16
CA GLY A 94 9.10 2.93 1.12
C GLY A 94 10.56 3.37 1.28
N TRP A 95 11.46 2.55 0.75
CA TRP A 95 12.91 2.76 0.83
C TRP A 95 13.59 2.76 -0.55
N LEU A 96 13.00 2.11 -1.56
CA LEU A 96 13.58 1.92 -2.89
C LEU A 96 13.26 3.12 -3.79
N SER A 97 14.24 4.02 -3.95
CA SER A 97 14.07 5.27 -4.72
C SER A 97 13.72 5.05 -6.19
N ASP A 98 14.16 3.93 -6.77
CA ASP A 98 13.90 3.57 -8.17
C ASP A 98 12.39 3.44 -8.48
N GLU A 99 11.59 2.96 -7.52
CA GLU A 99 10.13 2.88 -7.68
C GLU A 99 9.49 4.26 -7.76
N PHE A 100 9.96 5.19 -6.93
CA PHE A 100 9.46 6.57 -6.91
C PHE A 100 9.82 7.30 -8.19
N GLU A 101 11.06 7.15 -8.67
CA GLU A 101 11.51 7.73 -9.94
C GLU A 101 10.66 7.22 -11.11
N ALA A 102 10.43 5.91 -11.20
CA ALA A 102 9.62 5.31 -12.26
C ALA A 102 8.17 5.79 -12.26
N LEU A 103 7.63 6.18 -11.11
CA LEU A 103 6.28 6.74 -10.96
C LEU A 103 6.24 8.27 -11.00
N ASN A 104 7.37 8.94 -11.28
CA ASN A 104 7.49 10.40 -11.25
C ASN A 104 7.11 11.03 -9.91
N ILE A 105 7.46 10.37 -8.80
CA ILE A 105 7.24 10.84 -7.44
C ILE A 105 8.59 11.21 -6.83
N ASP A 106 8.75 12.45 -6.33
CA ASP A 106 9.98 12.82 -5.62
C ASP A 106 10.12 11.99 -4.33
N PHE A 107 11.15 11.15 -4.29
CA PHE A 107 11.46 10.26 -3.17
C PHE A 107 11.58 10.98 -1.83
N ARG A 108 12.06 12.24 -1.84
CA ARG A 108 12.21 13.05 -0.62
C ARG A 108 10.87 13.42 0.01
N THR A 109 9.79 13.41 -0.77
CA THR A 109 8.43 13.75 -0.30
C THR A 109 7.69 12.56 0.32
N ARG A 110 8.25 11.33 0.25
CA ARG A 110 7.56 10.10 0.65
C ARG A 110 7.01 10.10 2.08
N GLY A 111 7.74 10.66 3.03
CA GLY A 111 7.29 10.75 4.42
C GLY A 111 6.06 11.65 4.57
N LYS A 112 6.09 12.83 3.94
CA LYS A 112 4.96 13.76 3.95
C LYS A 112 3.75 13.19 3.23
N ARG A 113 3.96 12.61 2.04
CA ARG A 113 2.88 11.91 1.31
C ARG A 113 2.29 10.77 2.12
N PHE A 114 3.10 10.00 2.83
CA PHE A 114 2.64 8.91 3.67
C PHE A 114 1.65 9.39 4.74
N GLU A 115 1.98 10.48 5.46
CA GLU A 115 1.10 11.08 6.45
C GLU A 115 -0.20 11.62 5.84
N GLU A 116 -0.10 12.31 4.70
CA GLU A 116 -1.25 12.86 3.99
C GLU A 116 -2.16 11.76 3.44
N TRP A 117 -1.58 10.70 2.85
CA TRP A 117 -2.31 9.56 2.29
C TRP A 117 -3.09 8.77 3.35
N ILE A 118 -2.53 8.61 4.55
CA ILE A 118 -3.26 8.00 5.68
C ILE A 118 -4.49 8.85 6.04
N LYS A 119 -4.34 10.17 6.14
CA LYS A 119 -5.45 11.07 6.46
C LYS A 119 -6.53 11.02 5.39
N ILE A 120 -6.16 11.02 4.11
CA ILE A 120 -7.09 10.93 2.98
C ILE A 120 -7.82 9.59 3.00
N ALA A 121 -7.11 8.47 3.16
CA ALA A 121 -7.72 7.14 3.19
C ALA A 121 -8.73 7.02 4.34
N ARG A 122 -8.36 7.44 5.55
CA ARG A 122 -9.27 7.46 6.71
C ARG A 122 -10.49 8.35 6.48
N ASN A 123 -10.30 9.50 5.83
CA ASN A 123 -11.39 10.39 5.47
C ASN A 123 -12.34 9.72 4.46
N CYS A 124 -11.80 9.03 3.45
CA CYS A 124 -12.61 8.27 2.50
C CYS A 124 -13.41 7.14 3.17
N TRP A 125 -12.85 6.46 4.15
CA TRP A 125 -13.53 5.36 4.87
C TRP A 125 -14.67 5.81 5.79
N THR A 126 -14.90 7.11 5.95
CA THR A 126 -16.12 7.61 6.60
C THR A 126 -17.38 7.40 5.74
N GLY A 127 -17.22 7.20 4.43
CA GLY A 127 -18.29 7.10 3.45
C GLY A 127 -18.66 8.45 2.83
N GLU A 128 -18.51 9.54 3.56
CA GLU A 128 -18.76 10.93 3.15
C GLU A 128 -17.52 11.77 3.48
N PRO A 129 -16.46 11.69 2.65
CA PRO A 129 -15.21 12.39 2.94
C PRO A 129 -15.41 13.91 2.89
N LYS A 130 -14.86 14.58 3.90
CA LYS A 130 -14.79 16.03 3.97
C LYS A 130 -13.69 16.55 3.05
N ALA A 131 -13.79 17.81 2.63
CA ALA A 131 -12.71 18.49 1.92
C ALA A 131 -11.39 18.36 2.70
N PHE A 132 -10.31 18.07 1.98
CA PHE A 132 -8.97 17.97 2.54
C PHE A 132 -7.99 18.63 1.58
N LYS A 133 -7.22 19.58 2.08
CA LYS A 133 -6.17 20.26 1.32
C LYS A 133 -4.84 20.10 2.02
N SER A 134 -3.85 19.65 1.27
CA SER A 134 -2.47 19.47 1.74
C SER A 134 -1.48 19.94 0.68
N GLU A 135 -0.19 19.74 0.93
CA GLU A 135 0.87 20.09 -0.01
C GLU A 135 0.79 19.28 -1.31
N HIS A 136 0.46 17.98 -1.20
CA HIS A 136 0.51 17.05 -2.35
C HIS A 136 -0.85 16.62 -2.85
N TYR A 137 -1.94 17.00 -2.18
CA TYR A 137 -3.27 16.54 -2.58
C TYR A 137 -4.39 17.52 -2.18
N ASN A 138 -5.39 17.58 -3.04
CA ASN A 138 -6.63 18.31 -2.79
C ASN A 138 -7.82 17.39 -3.03
N LEU A 139 -8.58 17.08 -1.97
CA LEU A 139 -9.82 16.32 -2.02
C LEU A 139 -10.99 17.32 -1.92
N PRO A 140 -11.88 17.42 -2.93
CA PRO A 140 -13.03 18.30 -2.88
C PRO A 140 -14.14 17.77 -1.95
N GLU A 141 -15.11 18.60 -1.66
CA GLU A 141 -16.34 18.23 -0.96
C GLU A 141 -17.35 17.52 -1.88
N GLY A 142 -18.40 16.95 -1.29
CA GLY A 142 -19.55 16.40 -2.02
C GLY A 142 -19.30 15.02 -2.62
N LEU A 143 -18.32 14.27 -2.10
CA LEU A 143 -18.01 12.93 -2.54
C LEU A 143 -18.67 11.87 -1.66
N ILE A 144 -18.94 10.71 -2.25
CA ILE A 144 -19.41 9.49 -1.55
C ILE A 144 -18.44 8.37 -1.86
N THR A 145 -18.06 7.61 -0.84
CA THR A 145 -17.14 6.47 -0.97
C THR A 145 -17.70 5.23 -0.27
N LEU A 146 -17.11 4.07 -0.53
CA LEU A 146 -17.37 2.85 0.24
C LEU A 146 -16.74 3.00 1.64
N ARG A 147 -17.52 2.67 2.67
CA ARG A 147 -17.07 2.63 4.08
C ARG A 147 -16.23 1.39 4.35
#